data_11e87d59f3b9293c06e66eb6aaec5e50
#
_entry.id   11e87d59f3b9293c06e66eb6aaec5e50
#
_cell.length_a   1.000
_cell.length_b   1.000
_cell.length_c   1.000
_cell.angle_alpha   90.00
_cell.angle_beta   90.00
_cell.angle_gamma   90.00
#
_symmetry.space_group_name_H-M   'P 1'
#
loop_
_entity.id
_entity.type
_entity.pdbx_description
1 polymer ?
#
loop_
_entity_poly.entity_id
_entity_poly.type
_entity_poly.pdbx_seq_one_letter_code
_entity_poly.pdbx_strand_id
1 'polypeptide(L)'
;MVKHDLNLDSAYSMHTTDVNTLISDSGLVQFRMKAKDWFIYDRGEKPHWLFPNGIYVERFDTLNHILATIVADTAYYMIDDDRFILIGHAHIRNMNDENFHSPRFIWDKRNAIVYSDDTVYIQSPDKILRGTSFTATQDMGEYTIFNHSGDYYVSEEEDKSADTIPIRQGDRTAKPAASPFMPRPSVSPTTKEQK
;
A
#
# COMPACT_ATOMS: atom_id res chain seq x y z
N MET A 1 -18.29 20.23 -43.49
CA MET A 1 -17.15 19.46 -42.97
C MET A 1 -17.27 19.51 -41.42
N VAL A 2 -17.81 18.45 -40.82
CA VAL A 2 -18.04 18.38 -39.36
C VAL A 2 -16.72 18.07 -38.74
N LYS A 3 -16.11 19.01 -37.99
CA LYS A 3 -14.97 18.74 -37.13
C LYS A 3 -15.49 17.89 -35.97
N HIS A 4 -15.23 16.60 -35.99
CA HIS A 4 -15.28 15.80 -34.76
C HIS A 4 -14.10 16.26 -33.90
N ASP A 5 -14.38 17.03 -32.85
CA ASP A 5 -13.46 17.21 -31.75
C ASP A 5 -13.33 15.85 -31.04
N LEU A 6 -12.34 15.09 -31.44
CA LEU A 6 -11.93 13.89 -30.72
C LEU A 6 -11.39 14.36 -29.36
N ASN A 7 -12.12 14.08 -28.31
CA ASN A 7 -11.63 14.29 -26.94
C ASN A 7 -10.49 13.28 -26.71
N LEU A 8 -9.24 13.73 -26.89
CA LEU A 8 -8.05 12.90 -26.77
C LEU A 8 -7.87 12.33 -25.36
N ASP A 9 -8.43 12.98 -24.33
CA ASP A 9 -8.37 12.52 -22.95
C ASP A 9 -9.21 11.24 -22.71
N SER A 10 -10.19 10.98 -23.58
CA SER A 10 -11.05 9.80 -23.50
C SER A 10 -10.70 8.69 -24.51
N ALA A 11 -9.71 8.92 -25.38
CA ALA A 11 -9.31 7.96 -26.41
C ALA A 11 -8.06 7.18 -25.94
N TYR A 12 -8.23 5.88 -25.74
CA TYR A 12 -7.07 5.01 -25.50
C TYR A 12 -6.25 4.83 -26.79
N SER A 13 -4.92 4.71 -26.66
CA SER A 13 -4.02 4.42 -27.76
C SER A 13 -3.83 2.93 -27.99
N MET A 14 -4.02 2.13 -26.94
CA MET A 14 -3.89 0.67 -27.00
C MET A 14 -4.91 -0.01 -26.07
N HIS A 15 -5.47 -1.12 -26.53
CA HIS A 15 -6.25 -2.06 -25.73
C HIS A 15 -5.72 -3.48 -25.98
N THR A 16 -5.40 -4.19 -24.91
CA THR A 16 -4.95 -5.58 -24.94
C THR A 16 -5.81 -6.40 -23.99
N THR A 17 -6.19 -7.59 -24.40
CA THR A 17 -6.97 -8.53 -23.58
C THR A 17 -6.13 -9.73 -23.16
N ASP A 18 -6.52 -10.40 -22.07
CA ASP A 18 -5.89 -11.61 -21.55
C ASP A 18 -4.36 -11.45 -21.36
N VAL A 19 -4.00 -10.36 -20.71
CA VAL A 19 -2.61 -9.95 -20.49
C VAL A 19 -1.93 -10.88 -19.50
N ASN A 20 -0.74 -11.37 -19.88
CA ASN A 20 0.20 -12.05 -18.99
C ASN A 20 1.62 -11.60 -19.39
N THR A 21 2.19 -10.69 -18.65
CA THR A 21 3.45 -10.06 -18.98
C THR A 21 4.43 -10.08 -17.82
N LEU A 22 5.71 -10.10 -18.15
CA LEU A 22 6.83 -9.94 -17.22
C LEU A 22 7.42 -8.54 -17.40
N ILE A 23 7.64 -7.87 -16.29
CA ILE A 23 8.29 -6.57 -16.24
C ILE A 23 9.67 -6.80 -15.63
N SER A 24 10.71 -6.48 -16.39
CA SER A 24 12.10 -6.62 -15.97
C SER A 24 12.77 -5.25 -15.90
N ASP A 25 13.70 -5.13 -14.97
CA ASP A 25 14.62 -4.01 -14.90
C ASP A 25 16.05 -4.56 -14.77
N SER A 26 16.97 -3.97 -15.55
CA SER A 26 18.39 -4.34 -15.54
C SER A 26 18.65 -5.85 -15.71
N GLY A 27 17.80 -6.53 -16.49
CA GLY A 27 17.90 -7.96 -16.79
C GLY A 27 17.29 -8.90 -15.73
N LEU A 28 16.74 -8.36 -14.64
CA LEU A 28 16.06 -9.12 -13.61
C LEU A 28 14.53 -8.94 -13.73
N VAL A 29 13.78 -10.04 -13.67
CA VAL A 29 12.32 -9.98 -13.60
C VAL A 29 11.91 -9.43 -12.25
N GLN A 30 11.23 -8.28 -12.27
CA GLN A 30 10.75 -7.62 -11.05
C GLN A 30 9.30 -7.99 -10.76
N PHE A 31 8.47 -8.09 -11.82
CA PHE A 31 7.05 -8.33 -11.67
C PHE A 31 6.52 -9.25 -12.75
N ARG A 32 5.48 -10.03 -12.41
CA ARG A 32 4.56 -10.64 -13.36
C ARG A 32 3.20 -9.99 -13.17
N MET A 33 2.60 -9.51 -14.25
CA MET A 33 1.29 -8.90 -14.25
C MET A 33 0.33 -9.70 -15.13
N LYS A 34 -0.86 -9.99 -14.58
CA LYS A 34 -1.97 -10.60 -15.31
C LYS A 34 -3.19 -9.68 -15.20
N ALA A 35 -3.87 -9.44 -16.30
CA ALA A 35 -5.10 -8.67 -16.33
C ALA A 35 -6.00 -9.16 -17.48
N LYS A 36 -7.32 -9.01 -17.30
CA LYS A 36 -8.26 -9.36 -18.36
C LYS A 36 -8.23 -8.32 -19.49
N ASP A 37 -8.16 -7.05 -19.12
CA ASP A 37 -8.11 -5.92 -20.04
C ASP A 37 -7.06 -4.92 -19.57
N TRP A 38 -6.30 -4.40 -20.51
CA TRP A 38 -5.33 -3.33 -20.31
C TRP A 38 -5.50 -2.26 -21.36
N PHE A 39 -5.90 -1.07 -20.92
CA PHE A 39 -6.02 0.13 -21.74
C PHE A 39 -4.88 1.08 -21.45
N ILE A 40 -4.29 1.68 -22.48
CA ILE A 40 -3.28 2.71 -22.39
C ILE A 40 -3.85 4.03 -22.90
N TYR A 41 -3.84 5.05 -22.06
CA TYR A 41 -4.17 6.44 -22.36
C TYR A 41 -2.90 7.26 -22.29
N ASP A 42 -2.27 7.56 -23.44
CA ASP A 42 -0.97 8.26 -23.51
C ASP A 42 -1.06 9.66 -24.11
N ARG A 43 -2.26 10.11 -24.51
CA ARG A 43 -2.47 11.36 -25.27
C ARG A 43 -3.19 12.46 -24.49
N GLY A 44 -3.59 12.23 -23.28
CA GLY A 44 -4.31 13.19 -22.44
C GLY A 44 -3.39 13.99 -21.53
N GLU A 45 -3.96 14.91 -20.76
CA GLU A 45 -3.24 15.67 -19.74
C GLU A 45 -2.69 14.80 -18.60
N LYS A 46 -3.29 13.62 -18.39
CA LYS A 46 -2.91 12.65 -17.36
C LYS A 46 -2.73 11.28 -17.98
N PRO A 47 -1.57 10.99 -18.56
CA PRO A 47 -1.31 9.69 -19.16
C PRO A 47 -1.37 8.60 -18.10
N HIS A 48 -2.10 7.52 -18.39
CA HIS A 48 -2.30 6.42 -17.46
C HIS A 48 -2.62 5.10 -18.16
N TRP A 49 -2.42 4.02 -17.43
CA TRP A 49 -2.94 2.70 -17.79
C TRP A 49 -4.17 2.41 -16.93
N LEU A 50 -5.12 1.70 -17.50
CA LEU A 50 -6.35 1.28 -16.83
C LEU A 50 -6.53 -0.24 -16.97
N PHE A 51 -6.80 -0.89 -15.86
CA PHE A 51 -7.14 -2.31 -15.74
C PHE A 51 -8.55 -2.42 -15.11
N PRO A 52 -9.65 -2.34 -15.90
CA PRO A 52 -11.00 -2.21 -15.34
C PRO A 52 -11.59 -3.52 -14.82
N ASN A 53 -11.08 -4.66 -15.26
CA ASN A 53 -11.66 -5.99 -15.05
C ASN A 53 -10.72 -6.94 -14.28
N GLY A 54 -10.06 -6.39 -13.27
CA GLY A 54 -9.15 -7.13 -12.40
C GLY A 54 -7.68 -7.03 -12.81
N ILE A 55 -6.83 -7.02 -11.78
CA ILE A 55 -5.38 -7.11 -11.92
C ILE A 55 -4.84 -8.10 -10.88
N TYR A 56 -3.85 -8.87 -11.29
CA TYR A 56 -3.04 -9.73 -10.43
C TYR A 56 -1.56 -9.45 -10.70
N VAL A 57 -0.81 -9.13 -9.66
CA VAL A 57 0.63 -8.85 -9.76
C VAL A 57 1.40 -9.71 -8.78
N GLU A 58 2.46 -10.36 -9.25
CA GLU A 58 3.49 -10.99 -8.43
C GLU A 58 4.73 -10.11 -8.45
N ARG A 59 5.29 -9.85 -7.28
CA ARG A 59 6.59 -9.22 -7.14
C ARG A 59 7.65 -10.25 -6.80
N PHE A 60 8.80 -10.17 -7.45
CA PHE A 60 9.90 -11.11 -7.27
C PHE A 60 11.11 -10.45 -6.60
N ASP A 61 11.89 -11.27 -5.89
CA ASP A 61 13.25 -10.95 -5.50
C ASP A 61 14.26 -11.23 -6.64
N THR A 62 15.53 -11.01 -6.38
CA THR A 62 16.62 -11.27 -7.35
C THR A 62 16.83 -12.76 -7.65
N LEU A 63 16.26 -13.67 -6.84
CA LEU A 63 16.31 -15.12 -7.01
C LEU A 63 15.01 -15.68 -7.59
N ASN A 64 14.08 -14.82 -8.03
CA ASN A 64 12.75 -15.16 -8.54
C ASN A 64 11.80 -15.79 -7.51
N HIS A 65 11.99 -15.56 -6.21
CA HIS A 65 10.99 -15.91 -5.21
C HIS A 65 9.92 -14.79 -5.16
N ILE A 66 8.68 -15.19 -4.92
CA ILE A 66 7.57 -14.24 -4.79
C ILE A 66 7.67 -13.56 -3.42
N LEU A 67 7.93 -12.25 -3.40
CA LEU A 67 7.94 -11.42 -2.21
C LEU A 67 6.53 -11.00 -1.79
N ALA A 68 5.69 -10.68 -2.79
CA ALA A 68 4.32 -10.27 -2.55
C ALA A 68 3.43 -10.58 -3.75
N THR A 69 2.15 -10.79 -3.49
CA THR A 69 1.08 -10.85 -4.49
C THR A 69 0.08 -9.74 -4.25
N ILE A 70 -0.43 -9.13 -5.31
CA ILE A 70 -1.38 -8.03 -5.28
C ILE A 70 -2.56 -8.38 -6.17
N VAL A 71 -3.77 -8.16 -5.66
CA VAL A 71 -5.04 -8.35 -6.41
C VAL A 71 -5.90 -7.12 -6.19
N ALA A 72 -6.60 -6.68 -7.21
CA ALA A 72 -7.66 -5.67 -7.10
C ALA A 72 -8.68 -5.84 -8.23
N ASP A 73 -9.90 -5.33 -8.01
CA ASP A 73 -10.95 -5.35 -9.03
C ASP A 73 -10.65 -4.40 -10.19
N THR A 74 -10.06 -3.26 -9.88
CA THR A 74 -9.65 -2.23 -10.83
C THR A 74 -8.31 -1.64 -10.44
N ALA A 75 -7.46 -1.32 -11.40
CA ALA A 75 -6.22 -0.60 -11.14
C ALA A 75 -5.99 0.50 -12.17
N TYR A 76 -5.35 1.57 -11.71
CA TYR A 76 -4.77 2.63 -12.53
C TYR A 76 -3.27 2.68 -12.29
N TYR A 77 -2.49 2.87 -13.34
CA TYR A 77 -1.10 3.26 -13.23
C TYR A 77 -0.93 4.66 -13.79
N MET A 78 -0.67 5.62 -12.93
CA MET A 78 -0.43 7.03 -13.27
C MET A 78 1.02 7.17 -13.69
N ILE A 79 1.27 7.38 -15.00
CA ILE A 79 2.61 7.33 -15.61
C ILE A 79 3.50 8.44 -15.03
N ASP A 80 3.00 9.68 -14.97
CA ASP A 80 3.76 10.84 -14.51
C ASP A 80 4.10 10.78 -13.03
N ASP A 81 3.23 10.17 -12.23
CA ASP A 81 3.41 10.02 -10.78
C ASP A 81 4.18 8.76 -10.40
N ASP A 82 4.33 7.80 -11.31
CA ASP A 82 4.86 6.44 -11.10
C ASP A 82 4.12 5.73 -9.96
N ARG A 83 2.77 5.77 -10.00
CA ARG A 83 1.89 5.24 -8.95
C ARG A 83 0.86 4.27 -9.50
N PHE A 84 0.70 3.14 -8.81
CA PHE A 84 -0.48 2.30 -8.96
C PHE A 84 -1.55 2.69 -7.92
N ILE A 85 -2.80 2.80 -8.36
CA ILE A 85 -3.99 2.96 -7.53
C ILE A 85 -4.82 1.70 -7.71
N LEU A 86 -4.93 0.91 -6.66
CA LEU A 86 -5.64 -0.36 -6.61
C LEU A 86 -6.97 -0.15 -5.91
N ILE A 87 -8.08 -0.51 -6.55
CA ILE A 87 -9.43 -0.20 -6.07
C ILE A 87 -10.31 -1.45 -6.13
N GLY A 88 -11.14 -1.61 -5.11
CA GLY A 88 -12.11 -2.68 -4.99
C GLY A 88 -11.45 -3.99 -4.57
N HIS A 89 -11.86 -4.55 -3.41
CA HIS A 89 -11.33 -5.78 -2.83
C HIS A 89 -9.81 -5.91 -2.95
N ALA A 90 -9.12 -4.76 -2.78
CA ALA A 90 -7.68 -4.72 -2.91
C ALA A 90 -7.05 -5.57 -1.80
N HIS A 91 -6.24 -6.55 -2.23
CA HIS A 91 -5.63 -7.54 -1.37
C HIS A 91 -4.15 -7.68 -1.70
N ILE A 92 -3.33 -7.64 -0.68
CA ILE A 92 -1.89 -7.86 -0.79
C ILE A 92 -1.53 -9.02 0.17
N ARG A 93 -0.74 -9.98 -0.29
CA ARG A 93 -0.17 -11.03 0.54
C ARG A 93 1.34 -10.96 0.44
N ASN A 94 2.04 -10.95 1.58
CA ASN A 94 3.49 -10.97 1.63
C ASN A 94 4.04 -12.40 1.81
N MET A 95 5.37 -12.52 1.84
CA MET A 95 6.06 -13.82 2.02
C MET A 95 5.87 -14.44 3.42
N ASN A 96 5.41 -13.67 4.41
CA ASN A 96 5.14 -14.14 5.77
C ASN A 96 3.70 -14.62 5.95
N ASP A 97 2.96 -14.86 4.87
CA ASP A 97 1.54 -15.23 4.87
C ASP A 97 0.62 -14.18 5.54
N GLU A 98 1.09 -12.95 5.70
CA GLU A 98 0.25 -11.86 6.13
C GLU A 98 -0.59 -11.34 4.96
N ASN A 99 -1.88 -11.18 5.20
CA ASN A 99 -2.86 -10.74 4.22
C ASN A 99 -3.37 -9.36 4.59
N PHE A 100 -3.25 -8.41 3.68
CA PHE A 100 -3.66 -7.02 3.85
C PHE A 100 -4.85 -6.76 2.93
N HIS A 101 -5.97 -6.31 3.48
CA HIS A 101 -7.20 -6.00 2.76
C HIS A 101 -7.59 -4.56 2.96
N SER A 102 -7.94 -3.86 1.88
CA SER A 102 -8.46 -2.50 1.92
C SER A 102 -9.38 -2.24 0.72
N PRO A 103 -10.32 -1.29 0.81
CA PRO A 103 -11.03 -0.81 -0.37
C PRO A 103 -10.09 -0.20 -1.41
N ARG A 104 -8.94 0.36 -0.97
CA ARG A 104 -7.97 0.99 -1.84
C ARG A 104 -6.56 0.89 -1.27
N PHE A 105 -5.59 0.55 -2.12
CA PHE A 105 -4.16 0.74 -1.87
C PHE A 105 -3.56 1.66 -2.93
N ILE A 106 -2.57 2.43 -2.53
CA ILE A 106 -1.73 3.21 -3.42
C ILE A 106 -0.30 2.69 -3.28
N TRP A 107 0.28 2.23 -4.39
CA TRP A 107 1.67 1.86 -4.46
C TRP A 107 2.45 2.95 -5.18
N ASP A 108 3.21 3.71 -4.41
CA ASP A 108 4.11 4.75 -4.90
C ASP A 108 5.48 4.13 -5.17
N LYS A 109 5.73 3.82 -6.44
CA LYS A 109 6.98 3.17 -6.86
C LYS A 109 8.20 4.07 -6.69
N ARG A 110 8.02 5.39 -6.87
CA ARG A 110 9.10 6.38 -6.72
C ARG A 110 9.63 6.45 -5.30
N ASN A 111 8.73 6.38 -4.32
CA ASN A 111 9.07 6.38 -2.90
C ASN A 111 9.23 4.98 -2.32
N ALA A 112 9.02 3.93 -3.11
CA ALA A 112 9.09 2.52 -2.72
C ALA A 112 8.19 2.17 -1.52
N ILE A 113 6.97 2.75 -1.47
CA ILE A 113 5.99 2.52 -0.40
C ILE A 113 4.64 2.08 -0.96
N VAL A 114 3.90 1.32 -0.13
CA VAL A 114 2.48 1.03 -0.30
C VAL A 114 1.72 1.62 0.86
N TYR A 115 0.63 2.32 0.60
CA TYR A 115 -0.16 2.92 1.67
C TYR A 115 -1.66 2.90 1.37
N SER A 116 -2.45 3.10 2.42
CA SER A 116 -3.89 3.30 2.35
C SER A 116 -4.33 4.31 3.40
N ASP A 117 -5.18 5.25 3.00
CA ASP A 117 -5.89 6.17 3.90
C ASP A 117 -7.29 5.65 4.26
N ASP A 118 -7.63 4.44 3.78
CA ASP A 118 -8.88 3.74 4.08
C ASP A 118 -8.66 2.69 5.18
N THR A 119 -9.75 2.12 5.69
CA THR A 119 -9.68 1.02 6.66
C THR A 119 -8.90 -0.16 6.07
N VAL A 120 -7.91 -0.64 6.82
CA VAL A 120 -7.11 -1.81 6.47
C VAL A 120 -7.34 -2.92 7.49
N TYR A 121 -7.51 -4.14 7.00
CA TYR A 121 -7.53 -5.36 7.78
C TYR A 121 -6.25 -6.14 7.47
N ILE A 122 -5.53 -6.53 8.52
CA ILE A 122 -4.34 -7.37 8.41
C ILE A 122 -4.65 -8.69 9.10
N GLN A 123 -4.52 -9.76 8.38
CA GLN A 123 -4.66 -11.12 8.89
C GLN A 123 -3.35 -11.86 8.76
N SER A 124 -2.81 -12.30 9.86
CA SER A 124 -1.64 -13.19 9.97
C SER A 124 -2.03 -14.47 10.70
N PRO A 125 -1.16 -15.49 10.73
CA PRO A 125 -1.44 -16.72 11.47
C PRO A 125 -1.70 -16.52 12.97
N ASP A 126 -1.13 -15.48 13.57
CA ASP A 126 -1.14 -15.22 15.02
C ASP A 126 -2.02 -14.03 15.44
N LYS A 127 -2.50 -13.22 14.49
CA LYS A 127 -3.24 -11.99 14.81
C LYS A 127 -4.19 -11.55 13.70
N ILE A 128 -5.23 -10.82 14.08
CA ILE A 128 -6.06 -10.02 13.19
C ILE A 128 -6.03 -8.59 13.69
N LEU A 129 -5.64 -7.65 12.83
CA LEU A 129 -5.59 -6.22 13.13
C LEU A 129 -6.50 -5.46 12.18
N ARG A 130 -7.09 -4.39 12.68
CA ARG A 130 -7.84 -3.42 11.89
C ARG A 130 -7.31 -2.03 12.20
N GLY A 131 -7.04 -1.21 11.18
CA GLY A 131 -6.62 0.18 11.34
C GLY A 131 -7.35 1.11 10.40
N THR A 132 -7.20 2.42 10.63
CA THR A 132 -7.83 3.47 9.82
C THR A 132 -6.94 3.94 8.69
N SER A 133 -5.64 3.69 8.78
CA SER A 133 -4.67 3.93 7.71
C SER A 133 -3.46 3.02 7.86
N PHE A 134 -2.67 2.93 6.81
CA PHE A 134 -1.60 1.96 6.68
C PHE A 134 -0.48 2.49 5.79
N THR A 135 0.75 2.17 6.13
CA THR A 135 1.92 2.42 5.28
C THR A 135 2.89 1.24 5.42
N ALA A 136 3.44 0.78 4.31
CA ALA A 136 4.43 -0.29 4.25
C ALA A 136 5.53 0.02 3.25
N THR A 137 6.66 -0.67 3.40
CA THR A 137 7.64 -0.80 2.32
C THR A 137 7.03 -1.55 1.12
N GLN A 138 7.51 -1.29 -0.08
CA GLN A 138 6.92 -1.92 -1.29
C GLN A 138 7.10 -3.45 -1.35
N ASP A 139 7.99 -4.05 -0.54
CA ASP A 139 8.14 -5.50 -0.38
C ASP A 139 7.26 -6.06 0.74
N MET A 140 6.48 -5.19 1.41
CA MET A 140 5.59 -5.55 2.51
C MET A 140 6.32 -6.21 3.70
N GLY A 141 7.65 -5.98 3.81
CA GLY A 141 8.47 -6.53 4.89
C GLY A 141 8.28 -5.76 6.20
N GLU A 142 8.11 -4.44 6.09
CA GLU A 142 7.88 -3.56 7.24
C GLU A 142 6.61 -2.74 7.00
N TYR A 143 5.77 -2.61 8.02
CA TYR A 143 4.55 -1.82 7.93
C TYR A 143 4.18 -1.13 9.24
N THR A 144 3.43 -0.05 9.10
CA THR A 144 2.80 0.68 10.20
C THR A 144 1.31 0.77 9.97
N ILE A 145 0.53 0.42 10.98
CA ILE A 145 -0.92 0.57 11.00
C ILE A 145 -1.30 1.60 12.06
N PHE A 146 -2.20 2.52 11.70
CA PHE A 146 -2.61 3.63 12.57
C PHE A 146 -3.99 3.38 13.16
N ASN A 147 -4.19 3.84 14.42
CA ASN A 147 -5.45 3.69 15.17
C ASN A 147 -5.97 2.25 15.10
N HIS A 148 -5.09 1.30 15.41
CA HIS A 148 -5.40 -0.11 15.28
C HIS A 148 -6.14 -0.65 16.50
N SER A 149 -6.98 -1.63 16.24
CA SER A 149 -7.56 -2.58 17.20
C SER A 149 -7.41 -3.98 16.64
N GLY A 150 -7.38 -5.00 17.49
CA GLY A 150 -7.25 -6.36 16.97
C GLY A 150 -7.17 -7.40 18.07
N ASP A 151 -7.24 -8.65 17.62
CA ASP A 151 -7.18 -9.84 18.46
C ASP A 151 -5.89 -10.60 18.14
N TYR A 152 -5.24 -11.11 19.18
CA TYR A 152 -4.08 -11.97 19.07
C TYR A 152 -4.50 -13.40 19.41
N TYR A 153 -4.14 -14.35 18.58
CA TYR A 153 -4.30 -15.77 18.88
C TYR A 153 -3.11 -16.22 19.72
N VAL A 154 -3.37 -16.60 20.97
CA VAL A 154 -2.37 -17.26 21.81
C VAL A 154 -2.49 -18.74 21.55
N SER A 155 -1.52 -19.36 20.90
CA SER A 155 -1.39 -20.82 20.90
C SER A 155 -0.96 -21.25 22.30
N GLU A 156 -1.82 -21.96 23.00
CA GLU A 156 -1.45 -22.66 24.22
C GLU A 156 -0.52 -23.82 23.84
N GLU A 157 0.74 -23.55 23.59
CA GLU A 157 1.77 -24.55 23.74
C GLU A 157 1.99 -24.74 25.24
N GLU A 158 1.72 -25.94 25.71
CA GLU A 158 1.84 -26.41 27.08
C GLU A 158 3.19 -25.99 27.70
N ASP A 159 3.19 -24.90 28.45
CA ASP A 159 4.29 -24.60 29.37
C ASP A 159 4.12 -25.47 30.60
N LYS A 160 4.58 -26.74 30.53
CA LYS A 160 4.80 -27.59 31.67
C LYS A 160 6.11 -27.18 32.36
N SER A 161 6.12 -26.02 32.94
CA SER A 161 7.04 -25.71 34.03
C SER A 161 6.37 -24.74 35.01
N ALA A 162 5.90 -25.35 36.08
CA ALA A 162 5.40 -24.68 37.24
C ALA A 162 6.46 -23.76 37.82
N ASP A 163 6.18 -22.45 37.91
CA ASP A 163 6.54 -21.69 39.10
C ASP A 163 5.55 -20.56 39.31
N THR A 164 4.82 -20.70 40.38
CA THR A 164 3.76 -19.80 40.89
C THR A 164 4.41 -18.51 41.34
N ILE A 165 4.21 -17.41 40.61
CA ILE A 165 4.44 -16.07 41.13
C ILE A 165 3.11 -15.42 41.41
N PRO A 166 2.82 -15.00 42.68
CA PRO A 166 1.53 -14.40 43.03
C PRO A 166 1.38 -13.01 42.43
N ILE A 167 0.31 -12.83 41.66
CA ILE A 167 -0.10 -11.53 41.13
C ILE A 167 -0.55 -10.64 42.29
N ARG A 168 0.23 -9.62 42.60
CA ARG A 168 -0.20 -8.50 43.40
C ARG A 168 -1.15 -7.64 42.59
N GLN A 169 -2.41 -7.58 43.00
CA GLN A 169 -3.33 -6.52 42.61
C GLN A 169 -2.77 -5.18 43.10
N GLY A 170 -2.44 -4.29 42.18
CA GLY A 170 -1.94 -2.94 42.39
C GLY A 170 -2.55 -1.95 41.44
N ASP A 171 -3.55 -1.28 41.98
CA ASP A 171 -3.92 0.13 41.73
C ASP A 171 -4.07 0.70 40.32
N ARG A 172 -5.34 0.94 39.97
CA ARG A 172 -5.77 1.84 38.90
C ARG A 172 -5.56 3.28 39.37
N THR A 173 -4.51 3.96 38.90
CA THR A 173 -4.47 5.43 38.65
C THR A 173 -3.11 5.79 38.10
N ALA A 174 -2.98 5.83 36.79
CA ALA A 174 -1.92 6.57 36.10
C ALA A 174 -2.54 7.45 35.02
N LYS A 175 -2.59 8.73 35.32
CA LYS A 175 -2.89 9.87 34.47
C LYS A 175 -1.91 9.88 33.30
N PRO A 176 -2.31 10.11 32.03
CA PRO A 176 -1.36 10.18 30.93
C PRO A 176 -0.47 11.42 31.05
N ALA A 177 0.84 11.19 31.02
CA ALA A 177 1.85 12.23 30.99
C ALA A 177 1.80 12.94 29.63
N ALA A 178 1.67 14.27 29.67
CA ALA A 178 1.73 15.15 28.52
C ALA A 178 3.10 15.09 27.86
N SER A 179 3.12 14.87 26.57
CA SER A 179 4.30 15.00 25.69
C SER A 179 4.80 16.44 25.68
N PRO A 180 6.10 16.72 25.80
CA PRO A 180 6.60 18.08 25.73
C PRO A 180 6.53 18.60 24.28
N PHE A 181 5.72 19.62 24.11
CA PHE A 181 5.64 20.43 22.89
C PHE A 181 6.95 21.16 22.65
N MET A 182 7.70 20.85 21.59
CA MET A 182 8.84 21.65 21.15
C MET A 182 8.33 22.84 20.30
N PRO A 183 8.63 24.09 20.68
CA PRO A 183 8.27 25.24 19.86
C PRO A 183 9.15 25.33 18.61
N ARG A 184 8.52 25.61 17.46
CA ARG A 184 9.22 25.92 16.21
C ARG A 184 10.02 27.23 16.36
N PRO A 185 11.22 27.33 15.78
CA PRO A 185 11.93 28.61 15.74
C PRO A 185 11.20 29.62 14.85
N SER A 186 10.95 30.78 15.42
CA SER A 186 10.37 31.93 14.72
C SER A 186 11.39 32.53 13.75
N VAL A 187 11.03 32.58 12.46
CA VAL A 187 11.79 33.32 11.45
C VAL A 187 11.35 34.75 11.51
N SER A 188 12.25 35.65 11.93
CA SER A 188 12.04 37.12 11.89
C SER A 188 12.15 37.64 10.46
N PRO A 189 11.29 38.59 10.02
CA PRO A 189 11.41 39.20 8.71
C PRO A 189 12.55 40.22 8.71
N THR A 190 13.49 40.08 7.80
CA THR A 190 14.55 41.06 7.54
C THR A 190 13.95 42.26 6.79
N THR A 191 13.88 43.41 7.44
CA THR A 191 13.59 44.72 6.88
C THR A 191 14.70 45.12 5.90
N LYS A 192 14.37 45.30 4.65
CA LYS A 192 15.23 46.00 3.68
C LYS A 192 15.00 47.49 3.82
N GLU A 193 16.01 48.16 4.30
CA GLU A 193 16.12 49.64 4.27
C GLU A 193 16.69 50.05 2.93
N GLN A 194 16.01 51.03 2.30
CA GLN A 194 16.44 51.69 1.07
C GLN A 194 17.53 52.73 1.36
N LYS A 195 18.52 52.78 0.51
CA LYS A 195 19.18 54.02 0.08
C LYS A 195 19.80 53.81 -1.29
#